data_4dd7f490f921ed01db34238ce5a80ea6
#
_entry.id   4dd7f490f921ed01db34238ce5a80ea6
#
_cell.length_a   1.000
_cell.length_b   1.000
_cell.length_c   1.000
_cell.angle_alpha   90.00
_cell.angle_beta   90.00
_cell.angle_gamma   90.00
#
_symmetry.space_group_name_H-M   'P 1'
#
loop_
_entity.id
_entity.type
_entity.pdbx_description
1 polymer ?
#
loop_
_entity_poly.entity_id
_entity_poly.type
_entity_poly.pdbx_seq_one_letter_code
_entity_poly.pdbx_strand_id
1 'polypeptide(L)'
;MMTLLKYDFKRNWNTLLASLVTLIILQVAVAPFLPNGGEVILAIVSYTAVGIATFVKMIKTYWSNIRAYNRRLVPVSGLSHVLSPLLFGAICGLVLAVIGTIHLLIYDSLNSRMDIMYFINMSGIDFSSIIAVILLSLWVILFMSIIIFLSISIAGSFRWISGPWIGLVAYFIITSVLSWVENVIFSGVVSPLQVFHFTEESTGMTITSNGVVWTGDRWGSTIFEVIVAIGLVALTVYLNNKKVEV
;
A
#
# COMPACT_ATOMS: atom_id res chain seq x y z
N MET A 1 -3.82 -2.67 -22.05
CA MET A 1 -3.53 -2.78 -20.63
C MET A 1 -2.58 -3.95 -20.32
N MET A 2 -2.89 -5.19 -20.67
CA MET A 2 -2.06 -6.38 -20.42
C MET A 2 -0.65 -6.31 -21.00
N THR A 3 -0.47 -5.76 -22.18
CA THR A 3 0.84 -5.54 -22.80
C THR A 3 1.73 -4.62 -21.96
N LEU A 4 1.19 -3.49 -21.47
CA LEU A 4 1.90 -2.56 -20.59
C LEU A 4 2.32 -3.22 -19.29
N LEU A 5 1.42 -3.96 -18.66
CA LEU A 5 1.68 -4.70 -17.43
C LEU A 5 2.81 -5.72 -17.60
N LYS A 6 2.81 -6.47 -18.72
CA LYS A 6 3.89 -7.41 -19.05
C LYS A 6 5.25 -6.71 -19.16
N TYR A 7 5.29 -5.52 -19.79
CA TYR A 7 6.53 -4.74 -19.89
C TYR A 7 6.96 -4.18 -18.53
N ASP A 8 6.04 -3.75 -17.68
CA ASP A 8 6.33 -3.25 -16.35
C ASP A 8 6.93 -4.36 -15.47
N PHE A 9 6.40 -5.60 -15.55
CA PHE A 9 6.99 -6.76 -14.90
C PHE A 9 8.39 -7.08 -15.44
N LYS A 10 8.53 -7.18 -16.76
CA LYS A 10 9.81 -7.51 -17.41
C LYS A 10 10.91 -6.53 -17.01
N ARG A 11 10.59 -5.24 -16.95
CA ARG A 11 11.54 -4.19 -16.57
C ARG A 11 12.00 -4.29 -15.13
N ASN A 12 11.10 -4.63 -14.22
CA ASN A 12 11.37 -4.67 -12.78
C ASN A 12 11.75 -6.06 -12.27
N TRP A 13 11.74 -7.09 -13.13
CA TRP A 13 11.90 -8.50 -12.77
C TRP A 13 13.15 -8.77 -11.93
N ASN A 14 14.30 -8.30 -12.37
CA ASN A 14 15.56 -8.52 -11.67
C ASN A 14 15.57 -7.92 -10.26
N THR A 15 14.94 -6.74 -10.10
CA THR A 15 14.85 -6.10 -8.78
C THR A 15 13.88 -6.84 -7.86
N LEU A 16 12.75 -7.31 -8.40
CA LEU A 16 11.78 -8.09 -7.63
C LEU A 16 12.39 -9.41 -7.19
N LEU A 17 13.09 -10.13 -8.08
CA LEU A 17 13.81 -11.35 -7.73
C LEU A 17 14.88 -11.09 -6.67
N ALA A 18 15.68 -10.04 -6.83
CA ALA A 18 16.72 -9.69 -5.86
C ALA A 18 16.11 -9.41 -4.47
N SER A 19 15.02 -8.65 -4.39
CA SER A 19 14.34 -8.37 -3.12
C SER A 19 13.77 -9.64 -2.47
N LEU A 20 13.20 -10.54 -3.27
CA LEU A 20 12.65 -11.80 -2.78
C LEU A 20 13.76 -12.75 -2.30
N VAL A 21 14.85 -12.87 -3.04
CA VAL A 21 16.02 -13.68 -2.64
C VAL A 21 16.64 -13.13 -1.35
N THR A 22 16.79 -11.80 -1.25
CA THR A 22 17.30 -11.16 -0.02
C THR A 22 16.40 -11.46 1.17
N LEU A 23 15.08 -11.39 0.98
CA LEU A 23 14.12 -11.71 2.04
C LEU A 23 14.26 -13.17 2.48
N ILE A 24 14.34 -14.13 1.55
CA ILE A 24 14.51 -15.55 1.86
C ILE A 24 15.84 -15.79 2.62
N ILE A 25 16.93 -15.18 2.15
CA ILE A 25 18.25 -15.31 2.83
C ILE A 25 18.16 -14.79 4.25
N LEU A 26 17.55 -13.63 4.49
CA LEU A 26 17.39 -13.07 5.83
C LEU A 26 16.60 -13.99 6.75
N GLN A 27 15.52 -14.60 6.26
CA GLN A 27 14.66 -15.46 7.07
C GLN A 27 15.30 -16.84 7.31
N VAL A 28 15.98 -17.43 6.33
CA VAL A 28 16.53 -18.79 6.44
C VAL A 28 17.92 -18.79 7.05
N ALA A 29 18.78 -17.83 6.69
CA ALA A 29 20.19 -17.84 7.10
C ALA A 29 20.48 -16.97 8.32
N VAL A 30 19.70 -15.91 8.59
CA VAL A 30 19.99 -14.97 9.68
C VAL A 30 19.04 -15.17 10.87
N ALA A 31 17.75 -15.36 10.62
CA ALA A 31 16.75 -15.45 11.69
C ALA A 31 17.07 -16.53 12.74
N PRO A 32 17.50 -17.77 12.39
CA PRO A 32 17.78 -18.82 13.37
C PRO A 32 18.91 -18.50 14.37
N PHE A 33 19.78 -17.55 14.04
CA PHE A 33 20.90 -17.15 14.91
C PHE A 33 20.56 -15.98 15.83
N LEU A 34 19.34 -15.45 15.75
CA LEU A 34 18.93 -14.34 16.60
C LEU A 34 18.40 -14.84 17.96
N PRO A 35 18.60 -14.05 19.04
CA PRO A 35 18.03 -14.37 20.34
C PRO A 35 16.49 -14.35 20.31
N ASN A 36 15.87 -14.98 21.31
CA ASN A 36 14.40 -15.11 21.42
C ASN A 36 13.66 -13.80 21.12
N GLY A 37 12.78 -13.84 20.13
CA GLY A 37 12.00 -12.67 19.65
C GLY A 37 12.69 -11.85 18.56
N GLY A 38 14.00 -11.93 18.39
CA GLY A 38 14.73 -11.20 17.35
C GLY A 38 14.36 -11.63 15.93
N GLU A 39 14.02 -12.88 15.76
CA GLU A 39 13.52 -13.47 14.51
C GLU A 39 12.19 -12.82 14.05
N VAL A 40 11.26 -12.57 14.98
CA VAL A 40 9.97 -11.90 14.69
C VAL A 40 10.20 -10.45 14.28
N ILE A 41 11.07 -9.74 15.00
CA ILE A 41 11.44 -8.37 14.67
C ILE A 41 12.09 -8.30 13.29
N LEU A 42 13.03 -9.22 12.99
CA LEU A 42 13.66 -9.31 11.68
C LEU A 42 12.64 -9.59 10.57
N ALA A 43 11.67 -10.47 10.83
CA ALA A 43 10.60 -10.75 9.88
C ALA A 43 9.79 -9.47 9.60
N ILE A 44 9.29 -8.79 10.62
CA ILE A 44 8.50 -7.56 10.45
C ILE A 44 9.30 -6.51 9.66
N VAL A 45 10.53 -6.25 10.05
CA VAL A 45 11.39 -5.25 9.40
C VAL A 45 11.68 -5.62 7.94
N SER A 46 12.02 -6.87 7.65
CA SER A 46 12.37 -7.31 6.30
C SER A 46 11.15 -7.30 5.36
N TYR A 47 9.98 -7.79 5.79
CA TYR A 47 8.75 -7.72 4.99
C TYR A 47 8.31 -6.27 4.75
N THR A 48 8.39 -5.41 5.77
CA THR A 48 8.11 -3.98 5.63
C THR A 48 9.06 -3.31 4.64
N ALA A 49 10.35 -3.59 4.72
CA ALA A 49 11.35 -3.04 3.80
C ALA A 49 11.09 -3.47 2.35
N VAL A 50 10.78 -4.74 2.10
CA VAL A 50 10.42 -5.24 0.76
C VAL A 50 9.10 -4.63 0.27
N GLY A 51 8.11 -4.47 1.15
CA GLY A 51 6.85 -3.79 0.85
C GLY A 51 7.08 -2.35 0.39
N ILE A 52 7.86 -1.58 1.15
CA ILE A 52 8.23 -0.20 0.81
C ILE A 52 9.01 -0.16 -0.51
N ALA A 53 10.00 -1.05 -0.70
CA ALA A 53 10.77 -1.12 -1.95
C ALA A 53 9.86 -1.39 -3.16
N THR A 54 8.89 -2.29 -3.03
CA THR A 54 7.90 -2.61 -4.06
C THR A 54 7.00 -1.40 -4.36
N PHE A 55 6.54 -0.71 -3.34
CA PHE A 55 5.74 0.51 -3.46
C PHE A 55 6.51 1.62 -4.20
N VAL A 56 7.76 1.86 -3.82
CA VAL A 56 8.65 2.81 -4.52
C VAL A 56 8.87 2.42 -5.98
N LYS A 57 8.99 1.12 -6.28
CA LYS A 57 9.09 0.63 -7.66
C LYS A 57 7.82 0.87 -8.46
N MET A 58 6.64 0.69 -7.86
CA MET A 58 5.36 1.02 -8.47
C MET A 58 5.31 2.51 -8.87
N ILE A 59 5.69 3.42 -7.97
CA ILE A 59 5.72 4.86 -8.22
C ILE A 59 6.73 5.20 -9.34
N LYS A 60 7.94 4.64 -9.29
CA LYS A 60 8.97 4.84 -10.33
C LYS A 60 8.52 4.30 -11.68
N THR A 61 7.77 3.20 -11.70
CA THR A 61 7.18 2.63 -12.91
C THR A 61 6.16 3.59 -13.51
N TYR A 62 5.27 4.14 -12.70
CA TYR A 62 4.33 5.16 -13.14
C TYR A 62 5.04 6.40 -13.71
N TRP A 63 5.99 6.97 -12.97
CA TRP A 63 6.78 8.12 -13.40
C TRP A 63 7.47 7.89 -14.75
N SER A 64 8.10 6.72 -14.93
CA SER A 64 8.76 6.41 -16.19
C SER A 64 7.77 6.15 -17.34
N ASN A 65 6.55 5.65 -17.04
CA ASN A 65 5.52 5.42 -18.04
C ASN A 65 4.98 6.74 -18.62
N ILE A 66 4.89 7.78 -17.79
CA ILE A 66 4.45 9.11 -18.23
C ILE A 66 5.52 9.79 -19.10
N ARG A 67 6.81 9.68 -18.74
CA ARG A 67 7.90 10.36 -19.43
C ARG A 67 8.43 9.65 -20.68
N ALA A 68 8.13 8.37 -20.86
CA ALA A 68 8.66 7.62 -22.00
C ALA A 68 7.92 7.96 -23.30
N TYR A 69 8.53 8.78 -24.16
CA TYR A 69 8.01 9.10 -25.50
C TYR A 69 7.59 7.86 -26.30
N ASN A 70 8.44 6.83 -26.28
CA ASN A 70 8.17 5.57 -26.99
C ASN A 70 6.89 4.83 -26.54
N ARG A 71 6.44 5.08 -25.31
CA ARG A 71 5.21 4.47 -24.76
C ARG A 71 3.94 5.22 -25.16
N ARG A 72 4.05 6.48 -25.54
CA ARG A 72 2.94 7.27 -26.10
C ARG A 72 2.62 6.89 -27.53
N LEU A 73 3.59 6.30 -28.24
CA LEU A 73 3.38 5.77 -29.59
C LEU A 73 2.60 4.45 -29.60
N VAL A 74 2.49 3.78 -28.45
CA VAL A 74 1.62 2.60 -28.33
C VAL A 74 0.17 3.09 -28.22
N PRO A 75 -0.74 2.65 -29.08
CA PRO A 75 -2.14 3.07 -29.06
C PRO A 75 -2.90 2.45 -27.89
N VAL A 76 -2.65 2.94 -26.68
CA VAL A 76 -3.28 2.48 -25.43
C VAL A 76 -4.04 3.65 -24.81
N SER A 77 -5.18 3.37 -24.20
CA SER A 77 -5.96 4.41 -23.51
C SER A 77 -5.15 5.01 -22.34
N GLY A 78 -5.30 6.31 -22.09
CA GLY A 78 -4.62 7.01 -20.99
C GLY A 78 -4.88 6.36 -19.62
N LEU A 79 -6.04 5.76 -19.45
CA LEU A 79 -6.39 5.00 -18.23
C LEU A 79 -5.45 3.79 -18.03
N SER A 80 -5.00 3.14 -19.10
CA SER A 80 -4.08 2.01 -19.01
C SER A 80 -2.72 2.39 -18.45
N HIS A 81 -2.28 3.63 -18.63
CA HIS A 81 -1.01 4.14 -18.07
C HIS A 81 -1.08 4.33 -16.55
N VAL A 82 -2.27 4.57 -16.01
CA VAL A 82 -2.51 4.68 -14.56
C VAL A 82 -2.73 3.31 -13.94
N LEU A 83 -3.58 2.48 -14.57
CA LEU A 83 -3.96 1.17 -14.02
C LEU A 83 -2.83 0.14 -14.08
N SER A 84 -1.95 0.18 -15.10
CA SER A 84 -0.85 -0.80 -15.21
C SER A 84 0.09 -0.79 -14.01
N PRO A 85 0.64 0.35 -13.55
CA PRO A 85 1.47 0.39 -12.34
C PRO A 85 0.71 0.04 -11.06
N LEU A 86 -0.58 0.42 -10.93
CA LEU A 86 -1.41 0.04 -9.79
C LEU A 86 -1.58 -1.47 -9.71
N LEU A 87 -1.91 -2.12 -10.83
CA LEU A 87 -2.02 -3.58 -10.88
C LEU A 87 -0.67 -4.26 -10.65
N PHE A 88 0.41 -3.70 -11.17
CA PHE A 88 1.76 -4.18 -10.88
C PHE A 88 2.04 -4.18 -9.37
N GLY A 89 1.77 -3.07 -8.68
CA GLY A 89 1.93 -2.95 -7.23
C GLY A 89 1.01 -3.91 -6.46
N ALA A 90 -0.27 -4.03 -6.87
CA ALA A 90 -1.24 -4.93 -6.25
C ALA A 90 -0.82 -6.41 -6.37
N ILE A 91 -0.38 -6.85 -7.54
CA ILE A 91 0.08 -8.23 -7.76
C ILE A 91 1.33 -8.51 -6.91
N CYS A 92 2.31 -7.60 -6.90
CA CYS A 92 3.51 -7.75 -6.07
C CYS A 92 3.17 -7.77 -4.57
N GLY A 93 2.23 -6.94 -4.12
CA GLY A 93 1.74 -6.94 -2.74
C GLY A 93 1.04 -8.25 -2.36
N LEU A 94 0.20 -8.79 -3.25
CA LEU A 94 -0.44 -10.10 -3.06
C LEU A 94 0.58 -11.23 -2.97
N VAL A 95 1.58 -11.25 -3.84
CA VAL A 95 2.66 -12.25 -3.79
C VAL A 95 3.41 -12.16 -2.47
N LEU A 96 3.74 -10.93 -2.02
CA LEU A 96 4.41 -10.73 -0.75
C LEU A 96 3.55 -11.18 0.44
N ALA A 97 2.24 -10.92 0.40
CA ALA A 97 1.29 -11.37 1.42
C ALA A 97 1.21 -12.90 1.48
N VAL A 98 1.13 -13.57 0.32
CA VAL A 98 1.13 -15.05 0.26
C VAL A 98 2.42 -15.63 0.84
N ILE A 99 3.58 -15.08 0.47
CA ILE A 99 4.87 -15.53 1.01
C ILE A 99 4.93 -15.30 2.53
N GLY A 100 4.45 -14.15 3.00
CA GLY A 100 4.37 -13.85 4.44
C GLY A 100 3.48 -14.82 5.20
N THR A 101 2.32 -15.16 4.64
CA THR A 101 1.41 -16.15 5.24
C THR A 101 2.04 -17.54 5.31
N ILE A 102 2.67 -18.00 4.23
CA ILE A 102 3.39 -19.28 4.20
C ILE A 102 4.51 -19.29 5.24
N HIS A 103 5.29 -18.21 5.33
CA HIS A 103 6.35 -18.07 6.31
C HIS A 103 5.81 -18.14 7.75
N LEU A 104 4.71 -17.45 8.04
CA LEU A 104 4.03 -17.51 9.34
C LEU A 104 3.58 -18.94 9.70
N LEU A 105 2.98 -19.67 8.76
CA LEU A 105 2.54 -21.04 8.98
C LEU A 105 3.72 -22.00 9.24
N ILE A 106 4.84 -21.83 8.51
CA ILE A 106 6.06 -22.60 8.74
C ILE A 106 6.64 -22.30 10.13
N TYR A 107 6.70 -20.99 10.47
CA TYR A 107 7.22 -20.55 11.76
C TYR A 107 6.41 -21.13 12.93
N ASP A 108 5.09 -21.07 12.84
CA ASP A 108 4.17 -21.62 13.84
C ASP A 108 4.34 -23.14 14.00
N SER A 109 4.50 -23.87 12.89
CA SER A 109 4.69 -25.31 12.89
C SER A 109 6.04 -25.76 13.49
N LEU A 110 7.09 -24.94 13.36
CA LEU A 110 8.43 -25.26 13.87
C LEU A 110 8.63 -24.81 15.32
N ASN A 111 8.00 -23.73 15.72
CA ASN A 111 8.09 -23.15 17.06
C ASN A 111 6.78 -23.40 17.84
N SER A 112 6.62 -24.61 18.39
CA SER A 112 5.47 -24.99 19.25
C SER A 112 5.26 -24.09 20.48
N ARG A 113 6.02 -23.03 20.64
CA ARG A 113 5.96 -22.06 21.75
C ARG A 113 5.02 -20.88 21.50
N MET A 114 4.66 -20.59 20.23
CA MET A 114 3.70 -19.56 19.85
C MET A 114 2.59 -20.21 19.03
N ASP A 115 1.56 -20.69 19.70
CA ASP A 115 0.30 -21.01 19.03
C ASP A 115 -0.37 -19.68 18.67
N ILE A 116 -0.17 -19.24 17.42
CA ILE A 116 -0.73 -17.97 16.89
C ILE A 116 -2.25 -17.97 17.04
N MET A 117 -2.88 -19.14 16.88
CA MET A 117 -4.32 -19.31 17.06
C MET A 117 -4.72 -19.14 18.53
N TYR A 118 -3.89 -19.66 19.46
CA TYR A 118 -4.08 -19.45 20.90
C TYR A 118 -3.93 -17.98 21.27
N PHE A 119 -2.92 -17.28 20.71
CA PHE A 119 -2.71 -15.85 20.94
C PHE A 119 -3.88 -15.00 20.42
N ILE A 120 -4.40 -15.30 19.21
CA ILE A 120 -5.57 -14.63 18.63
C ILE A 120 -6.80 -14.86 19.53
N ASN A 121 -7.04 -16.10 19.97
CA ASN A 121 -8.18 -16.44 20.84
C ASN A 121 -8.06 -15.79 22.21
N MET A 122 -6.87 -15.74 22.80
CA MET A 122 -6.63 -15.10 24.11
C MET A 122 -6.73 -13.57 24.05
N SER A 123 -6.38 -12.95 22.94
CA SER A 123 -6.47 -11.49 22.75
C SER A 123 -7.90 -11.01 22.48
N GLY A 124 -8.88 -11.91 22.33
CA GLY A 124 -10.26 -11.53 22.00
C GLY A 124 -10.41 -10.86 20.63
N ILE A 125 -9.45 -11.07 19.72
CA ILE A 125 -9.49 -10.51 18.37
C ILE A 125 -10.33 -11.41 17.47
N ASP A 126 -11.45 -10.90 17.01
CA ASP A 126 -12.31 -11.63 16.06
C ASP A 126 -11.65 -11.74 14.68
N PHE A 127 -11.78 -12.89 14.04
CA PHE A 127 -11.30 -13.10 12.68
C PHE A 127 -11.85 -12.07 11.68
N SER A 128 -13.08 -11.63 11.87
CA SER A 128 -13.72 -10.56 11.10
C SER A 128 -12.95 -9.23 11.20
N SER A 129 -12.41 -8.92 12.37
CA SER A 129 -11.60 -7.71 12.60
C SER A 129 -10.28 -7.76 11.84
N ILE A 130 -9.64 -8.94 11.77
CA ILE A 130 -8.40 -9.13 11.00
C ILE A 130 -8.66 -8.89 9.51
N ILE A 131 -9.73 -9.48 8.97
CA ILE A 131 -10.11 -9.27 7.57
C ILE A 131 -10.41 -7.80 7.29
N ALA A 132 -11.15 -7.14 8.18
CA ALA A 132 -11.48 -5.73 8.03
C ALA A 132 -10.23 -4.83 8.02
N VAL A 133 -9.26 -5.07 8.91
CA VAL A 133 -7.99 -4.35 8.95
C VAL A 133 -7.20 -4.55 7.65
N ILE A 134 -7.15 -5.77 7.13
CA ILE A 134 -6.47 -6.07 5.86
C ILE A 134 -7.15 -5.30 4.72
N LEU A 135 -8.47 -5.35 4.61
CA LEU A 135 -9.21 -4.66 3.54
C LEU A 135 -9.06 -3.14 3.63
N LEU A 136 -9.18 -2.57 4.84
CA LEU A 136 -8.98 -1.13 5.05
C LEU A 136 -7.54 -0.71 4.75
N SER A 137 -6.55 -1.50 5.14
CA SER A 137 -5.14 -1.21 4.83
C SER A 137 -4.86 -1.24 3.33
N LEU A 138 -5.42 -2.21 2.61
CA LEU A 138 -5.34 -2.29 1.15
C LEU A 138 -6.00 -1.08 0.49
N TRP A 139 -7.16 -0.66 1.00
CA TRP A 139 -7.87 0.53 0.52
C TRP A 139 -7.02 1.79 0.72
N VAL A 140 -6.48 2.01 1.91
CA VAL A 140 -5.62 3.17 2.22
C VAL A 140 -4.40 3.22 1.29
N ILE A 141 -3.72 2.09 1.07
CA ILE A 141 -2.57 2.00 0.18
C ILE A 141 -2.96 2.35 -1.26
N LEU A 142 -4.12 1.87 -1.73
CA LEU A 142 -4.63 2.17 -3.07
C LEU A 142 -4.99 3.67 -3.19
N PHE A 143 -5.70 4.23 -2.24
CA PHE A 143 -6.10 5.63 -2.22
C PHE A 143 -4.89 6.56 -2.20
N MET A 144 -3.91 6.30 -1.32
CA MET A 144 -2.65 7.03 -1.28
C MET A 144 -1.86 6.92 -2.60
N SER A 145 -1.87 5.75 -3.24
CA SER A 145 -1.23 5.57 -4.55
C SER A 145 -1.84 6.46 -5.62
N ILE A 146 -3.17 6.60 -5.64
CA ILE A 146 -3.90 7.46 -6.58
C ILE A 146 -3.53 8.93 -6.35
N ILE A 147 -3.48 9.39 -5.10
CA ILE A 147 -3.08 10.76 -4.76
C ILE A 147 -1.63 11.04 -5.23
N ILE A 148 -0.71 10.10 -4.99
CA ILE A 148 0.68 10.22 -5.44
C ILE A 148 0.74 10.29 -6.98
N PHE A 149 -0.01 9.47 -7.68
CA PHE A 149 -0.04 9.48 -9.15
C PHE A 149 -0.56 10.81 -9.71
N LEU A 150 -1.61 11.37 -9.09
CA LEU A 150 -2.10 12.69 -9.45
C LEU A 150 -1.02 13.75 -9.21
N SER A 151 -0.37 13.74 -8.06
CA SER A 151 0.69 14.68 -7.68
C SER A 151 1.87 14.62 -8.66
N ILE A 152 2.23 13.41 -9.11
CA ILE A 152 3.24 13.19 -10.14
C ILE A 152 2.78 13.75 -11.49
N SER A 153 1.52 13.59 -11.87
CA SER A 153 0.97 14.12 -13.12
C SER A 153 0.94 15.65 -13.11
N ILE A 154 0.60 16.25 -11.97
CA ILE A 154 0.68 17.69 -11.77
C ILE A 154 2.14 18.16 -11.94
N ALA A 155 3.09 17.51 -11.27
CA ALA A 155 4.51 17.82 -11.40
C ALA A 155 5.01 17.71 -12.85
N GLY A 156 4.53 16.69 -13.57
CA GLY A 156 4.87 16.47 -14.98
C GLY A 156 4.25 17.50 -15.94
N SER A 157 3.22 18.22 -15.50
CA SER A 157 2.59 19.29 -16.30
C SER A 157 3.37 20.60 -16.29
N PHE A 158 4.32 20.75 -15.38
CA PHE A 158 5.18 21.93 -15.29
C PHE A 158 6.56 21.62 -15.89
N ARG A 159 7.01 22.49 -16.81
CA ARG A 159 8.33 22.40 -17.47
C ARG A 159 9.51 22.82 -16.58
N TRP A 160 9.28 23.14 -15.32
CA TRP A 160 10.30 23.70 -14.45
C TRP A 160 11.20 22.62 -13.85
N ILE A 161 12.45 23.01 -13.59
CA ILE A 161 13.47 22.17 -12.92
C ILE A 161 12.99 21.73 -11.52
N SER A 162 12.12 22.51 -10.91
CA SER A 162 11.50 22.25 -9.59
C SER A 162 10.32 21.27 -9.61
N GLY A 163 10.08 20.55 -10.71
CA GLY A 163 8.96 19.60 -10.87
C GLY A 163 8.73 18.64 -9.68
N PRO A 164 9.76 17.98 -9.14
CA PRO A 164 9.59 17.08 -7.99
C PRO A 164 9.07 17.79 -6.73
N TRP A 165 9.49 19.02 -6.47
CA TRP A 165 9.00 19.82 -5.34
C TRP A 165 7.55 20.23 -5.51
N ILE A 166 7.14 20.56 -6.73
CA ILE A 166 5.74 20.88 -7.05
C ILE A 166 4.87 19.66 -6.78
N GLY A 167 5.32 18.46 -7.16
CA GLY A 167 4.61 17.21 -6.86
C GLY A 167 4.45 16.95 -5.36
N LEU A 168 5.51 17.20 -4.59
CA LEU A 168 5.48 17.06 -3.14
C LEU A 168 4.51 18.05 -2.48
N VAL A 169 4.55 19.31 -2.88
CA VAL A 169 3.61 20.34 -2.40
C VAL A 169 2.18 20.00 -2.79
N ALA A 170 1.95 19.57 -4.04
CA ALA A 170 0.63 19.14 -4.50
C ALA A 170 0.10 17.96 -3.68
N TYR A 171 0.94 16.96 -3.37
CA TYR A 171 0.58 15.84 -2.51
C TYR A 171 0.08 16.31 -1.14
N PHE A 172 0.84 17.17 -0.46
CA PHE A 172 0.44 17.68 0.85
C PHE A 172 -0.84 18.51 0.80
N ILE A 173 -1.00 19.36 -0.23
CA ILE A 173 -2.22 20.17 -0.38
C ILE A 173 -3.43 19.25 -0.58
N ILE A 174 -3.36 18.29 -1.51
CA ILE A 174 -4.46 17.38 -1.81
C ILE A 174 -4.82 16.57 -0.57
N THR A 175 -3.84 15.99 0.10
CA THR A 175 -4.07 15.18 1.32
C THR A 175 -4.69 16.03 2.43
N SER A 176 -4.19 17.24 2.67
CA SER A 176 -4.72 18.14 3.70
C SER A 176 -6.16 18.57 3.41
N VAL A 177 -6.46 18.90 2.15
CA VAL A 177 -7.82 19.30 1.75
C VAL A 177 -8.79 18.13 1.91
N LEU A 178 -8.42 16.92 1.46
CA LEU A 178 -9.27 15.75 1.59
C LEU A 178 -9.53 15.40 3.06
N SER A 179 -8.48 15.36 3.88
CA SER A 179 -8.60 15.09 5.31
C SER A 179 -9.45 16.15 6.03
N TRP A 180 -9.33 17.43 5.64
CA TRP A 180 -10.15 18.51 6.19
C TRP A 180 -11.63 18.31 5.83
N VAL A 181 -11.92 18.00 4.55
CA VAL A 181 -13.30 17.76 4.09
C VAL A 181 -13.92 16.57 4.82
N GLU A 182 -13.18 15.46 4.96
CA GLU A 182 -13.66 14.28 5.69
C GLU A 182 -13.93 14.58 7.16
N ASN A 183 -13.05 15.34 7.81
CA ASN A 183 -13.25 15.74 9.20
C ASN A 183 -14.50 16.61 9.40
N VAL A 184 -14.78 17.52 8.47
CA VAL A 184 -15.94 18.41 8.54
C VAL A 184 -17.25 17.66 8.30
N ILE A 185 -17.25 16.68 7.38
CA ILE A 185 -18.51 16.00 6.95
C ILE A 185 -18.77 14.75 7.80
N PHE A 186 -17.75 13.96 8.14
CA PHE A 186 -17.89 12.61 8.72
C PHE A 186 -17.26 12.45 10.11
N SER A 187 -16.91 13.54 10.78
CA SER A 187 -16.31 13.52 12.14
C SER A 187 -15.00 12.72 12.25
N GLY A 188 -14.31 12.47 11.16
CA GLY A 188 -12.98 11.85 11.13
C GLY A 188 -12.72 10.91 9.97
N VAL A 189 -11.44 10.65 9.74
CA VAL A 189 -10.95 9.74 8.69
C VAL A 189 -11.01 8.29 9.18
N VAL A 190 -11.46 7.37 8.35
CA VAL A 190 -11.47 5.94 8.67
C VAL A 190 -10.02 5.41 8.66
N SER A 191 -9.55 4.97 9.82
CA SER A 191 -8.22 4.38 9.97
C SER A 191 -8.30 2.89 10.31
N PRO A 192 -7.46 2.04 9.70
CA PRO A 192 -7.37 0.62 10.07
C PRO A 192 -7.07 0.40 11.55
N LEU A 193 -6.34 1.31 12.18
CA LEU A 193 -5.98 1.23 13.60
C LEU A 193 -7.17 1.46 14.53
N GLN A 194 -8.25 2.09 14.09
CA GLN A 194 -9.47 2.30 14.88
C GLN A 194 -10.26 1.02 15.16
N VAL A 195 -9.89 -0.09 14.51
CA VAL A 195 -10.46 -1.42 14.78
C VAL A 195 -9.94 -1.98 16.10
N PHE A 196 -8.76 -1.55 16.53
CA PHE A 196 -8.11 -2.01 17.76
C PHE A 196 -8.17 -0.94 18.85
N HIS A 197 -8.51 -1.38 20.07
CA HIS A 197 -8.40 -0.57 21.27
C HIS A 197 -7.15 -1.01 22.04
N PHE A 198 -6.29 -0.04 22.29
CA PHE A 198 -5.07 -0.23 23.07
C PHE A 198 -5.35 0.29 24.48
N THR A 199 -5.36 -0.60 25.47
CA THR A 199 -5.49 -0.24 26.88
C THR A 199 -4.19 -0.57 27.61
N GLU A 200 -3.65 0.40 28.32
CA GLU A 200 -2.51 0.21 29.22
C GLU A 200 -3.04 -0.31 30.56
N GLU A 201 -2.66 -1.51 30.93
CA GLU A 201 -2.87 -2.07 32.27
C GLU A 201 -1.53 -2.12 33.02
N SER A 202 -1.58 -2.17 34.35
CA SER A 202 -0.39 -2.22 35.21
C SER A 202 0.55 -3.42 34.92
N THR A 203 0.06 -4.41 34.22
CA THR A 203 0.79 -5.64 33.81
C THR A 203 1.26 -5.65 32.37
N GLY A 204 0.91 -4.63 31.58
CA GLY A 204 1.28 -4.53 30.16
C GLY A 204 0.21 -3.87 29.30
N MET A 205 0.43 -3.90 27.99
CA MET A 205 -0.49 -3.35 27.00
C MET A 205 -1.42 -4.46 26.51
N THR A 206 -2.73 -4.28 26.71
CA THR A 206 -3.74 -5.20 26.14
C THR A 206 -4.31 -4.62 24.85
N ILE A 207 -4.46 -5.47 23.85
CA ILE A 207 -5.05 -5.13 22.56
C ILE A 207 -6.39 -5.87 22.48
N THR A 208 -7.48 -5.12 22.46
CA THR A 208 -8.81 -5.69 22.27
C THR A 208 -9.41 -5.19 20.96
N SER A 209 -10.22 -6.02 20.32
CA SER A 209 -10.97 -5.62 19.12
C SER A 209 -12.46 -5.77 19.41
N ASN A 210 -13.20 -4.68 19.28
CA ASN A 210 -14.66 -4.71 19.39
C ASN A 210 -15.36 -4.98 18.05
N GLY A 211 -14.61 -5.49 17.07
CA GLY A 211 -15.09 -5.62 15.71
C GLY A 211 -15.17 -4.27 14.98
N VAL A 212 -15.43 -4.31 13.68
CA VAL A 212 -15.70 -3.10 12.91
C VAL A 212 -17.16 -2.72 13.06
N VAL A 213 -17.43 -1.77 13.94
CA VAL A 213 -18.78 -1.17 14.00
C VAL A 213 -18.92 -0.24 12.79
N TRP A 214 -19.67 -0.67 11.78
CA TRP A 214 -19.99 0.13 10.62
C TRP A 214 -21.10 1.13 10.96
N THR A 215 -20.72 2.32 11.42
CA THR A 215 -21.63 3.44 11.62
C THR A 215 -21.96 4.11 10.28
N GLY A 216 -23.06 4.86 10.23
CA GLY A 216 -23.43 5.63 9.03
C GLY A 216 -22.32 6.57 8.55
N ASP A 217 -21.61 7.19 9.48
CA ASP A 217 -20.47 8.08 9.18
C ASP A 217 -19.30 7.35 8.51
N ARG A 218 -18.99 6.12 8.94
CA ARG A 218 -17.94 5.29 8.32
C ARG A 218 -18.30 4.86 6.91
N TRP A 219 -19.54 4.45 6.68
CA TRP A 219 -20.03 4.18 5.33
C TRP A 219 -20.00 5.43 4.45
N GLY A 220 -20.40 6.57 5.00
CA GLY A 220 -20.37 7.86 4.30
C GLY A 220 -18.95 8.25 3.89
N SER A 221 -17.98 8.18 4.80
CA SER A 221 -16.57 8.46 4.52
C SER A 221 -16.02 7.52 3.44
N THR A 222 -16.24 6.19 3.56
CA THR A 222 -15.76 5.24 2.56
C THR A 222 -16.34 5.49 1.17
N ILE A 223 -17.65 5.78 1.06
CA ILE A 223 -18.31 6.11 -0.21
C ILE A 223 -17.73 7.41 -0.78
N PHE A 224 -17.53 8.42 0.05
CA PHE A 224 -16.91 9.68 -0.33
C PHE A 224 -15.50 9.46 -0.89
N GLU A 225 -14.65 8.70 -0.19
CA GLU A 225 -13.30 8.36 -0.66
C GLU A 225 -13.33 7.64 -2.02
N VAL A 226 -14.28 6.72 -2.25
CA VAL A 226 -14.43 6.03 -3.53
C VAL A 226 -14.78 7.01 -4.65
N ILE A 227 -15.72 7.92 -4.42
CA ILE A 227 -16.12 8.95 -5.39
C ILE A 227 -14.92 9.85 -5.71
N VAL A 228 -14.21 10.29 -4.68
CA VAL A 228 -13.00 11.11 -4.81
C VAL A 228 -11.92 10.35 -5.58
N ALA A 229 -11.68 9.08 -5.27
CA ALA A 229 -10.69 8.25 -5.97
C ALA A 229 -10.98 8.19 -7.48
N ILE A 230 -12.24 7.98 -7.86
CA ILE A 230 -12.67 7.98 -9.28
C ILE A 230 -12.38 9.35 -9.92
N GLY A 231 -12.71 10.44 -9.24
CA GLY A 231 -12.44 11.81 -9.70
C GLY A 231 -10.95 12.09 -9.87
N LEU A 232 -10.11 11.67 -8.91
CA LEU A 232 -8.66 11.82 -8.96
C LEU A 232 -8.05 11.01 -10.11
N VAL A 233 -8.51 9.78 -10.34
CA VAL A 233 -8.08 8.97 -11.50
C VAL A 233 -8.47 9.64 -12.81
N ALA A 234 -9.70 10.14 -12.94
CA ALA A 234 -10.15 10.84 -14.14
C ALA A 234 -9.31 12.10 -14.40
N LEU A 235 -9.02 12.88 -13.36
CA LEU A 235 -8.15 14.06 -13.43
C LEU A 235 -6.71 13.69 -13.84
N THR A 236 -6.18 12.61 -13.28
CA THR A 236 -4.86 12.09 -13.62
C THR A 236 -4.78 11.72 -15.11
N VAL A 237 -5.77 11.01 -15.62
CA VAL A 237 -5.86 10.64 -17.04
C VAL A 237 -5.96 11.89 -17.92
N TYR A 238 -6.78 12.85 -17.53
CA TYR A 238 -6.92 14.13 -18.25
C TYR A 238 -5.60 14.89 -18.35
N LEU A 239 -4.88 15.04 -17.22
CA LEU A 239 -3.59 15.72 -17.18
C LEU A 239 -2.54 14.99 -18.05
N ASN A 240 -2.48 13.67 -17.96
CA ASN A 240 -1.55 12.86 -18.73
C ASN A 240 -1.80 12.97 -20.25
N ASN A 241 -3.05 13.09 -20.67
CA ASN A 241 -3.40 13.18 -22.09
C ASN A 241 -3.20 14.57 -22.69
N LYS A 242 -3.39 15.63 -21.89
CA LYS A 242 -3.42 17.01 -22.42
C LYS A 242 -2.28 17.93 -21.99
N LYS A 243 -1.68 17.70 -20.84
CA LYS A 243 -0.78 18.66 -20.18
C LYS A 243 0.63 18.15 -19.95
N VAL A 244 0.83 16.84 -19.85
CA VAL A 244 2.19 16.29 -19.67
C VAL A 244 2.91 16.34 -21.02
N GLU A 245 3.74 17.35 -21.19
CA GLU A 245 4.65 17.45 -22.34
C GLU A 245 5.91 16.62 -22.07
N VAL A 246 6.37 15.91 -23.10
CA VAL A 246 7.60 15.11 -23.10
C VAL A 246 8.77 15.96 -23.57
#